data_3389bf989152076148d8ecbaaf41cd49
#
_entry.id   3389bf989152076148d8ecbaaf41cd49
#
_cell.length_a   1.000
_cell.length_b   1.000
_cell.length_c   1.000
_cell.angle_alpha   90.00
_cell.angle_beta   90.00
_cell.angle_gamma   90.00
#
_symmetry.space_group_name_H-M   'P 1'
#
loop_
_entity.id
_entity.type
_entity.pdbx_description
1 polymer ?
#
loop_
_entity_poly.entity_id
_entity_poly.type
_entity_poly.pdbx_seq_one_letter_code
_entity_poly.pdbx_strand_id
1 'polypeptide(L)'
;QPLGQPAQYEPPGREAVFHTENGILNFGESPASGAEDWDLINAGKKAVTLKPGASFFHHADSFAMVRGGHLDVAILGAYEVAQNGDLANWSTGPKGVPAVGGAMDLVHGAKRVAVITGHVTRDGRPKLLERCTLPLTGVGCVTRIYTSLAVIDVADGRFVLREKLPALSIDALQAVTGARLLIPGPV
;
A
#
# COMPACT_ATOMS: atom_id res chain seq x y z
N GLN A 1 -8.79 -4.11 6.78
CA GLN A 1 -9.55 -4.52 5.59
C GLN A 1 -8.52 -4.87 4.51
N PRO A 2 -8.72 -5.96 3.75
CA PRO A 2 -7.89 -6.19 2.59
C PRO A 2 -7.98 -4.98 1.66
N LEU A 3 -6.85 -4.57 1.10
CA LEU A 3 -6.81 -3.58 0.03
C LEU A 3 -7.79 -3.99 -1.05
N GLY A 4 -8.71 -3.09 -1.45
CA GLY A 4 -9.58 -3.32 -2.60
C GLY A 4 -8.75 -3.65 -3.83
N GLN A 5 -9.39 -4.20 -4.87
CA GLN A 5 -8.66 -4.49 -6.11
C GLN A 5 -8.43 -3.18 -6.87
N PRO A 6 -7.18 -2.71 -7.04
CA PRO A 6 -6.89 -1.45 -7.73
C PRO A 6 -7.43 -1.42 -9.16
N ALA A 7 -7.47 -2.57 -9.84
CA ALA A 7 -7.99 -2.69 -11.20
C ALA A 7 -9.47 -2.28 -11.38
N GLN A 8 -10.25 -2.27 -10.29
CA GLN A 8 -11.65 -1.80 -10.31
C GLN A 8 -11.79 -0.28 -10.39
N TYR A 9 -10.69 0.45 -10.14
CA TYR A 9 -10.68 1.92 -10.04
C TYR A 9 -9.81 2.57 -11.11
N GLU A 10 -9.54 1.86 -12.21
CA GLU A 10 -8.76 2.41 -13.32
C GLU A 10 -9.58 3.52 -14.01
N PRO A 11 -9.12 4.78 -13.97
CA PRO A 11 -9.90 5.87 -14.54
C PRO A 11 -9.88 5.82 -16.07
N PRO A 12 -10.97 6.23 -16.74
CA PRO A 12 -11.01 6.28 -18.20
C PRO A 12 -9.82 7.05 -18.81
N GLY A 13 -9.20 6.49 -19.84
CA GLY A 13 -8.10 7.11 -20.57
C GLY A 13 -6.73 7.03 -19.88
N ARG A 14 -6.63 6.28 -18.79
CA ARG A 14 -5.34 5.90 -18.20
C ARG A 14 -5.20 4.40 -18.25
N GLU A 15 -4.05 3.93 -18.68
CA GLU A 15 -3.73 2.52 -18.74
C GLU A 15 -2.78 2.18 -17.58
N ALA A 16 -3.13 1.15 -16.81
CA ALA A 16 -2.28 0.59 -15.79
C ALA A 16 -2.12 -0.92 -16.01
N VAL A 17 -0.87 -1.37 -15.99
CA VAL A 17 -0.55 -2.79 -16.03
C VAL A 17 -0.38 -3.28 -14.60
N PHE A 18 -1.29 -4.14 -14.16
CA PHE A 18 -1.24 -4.69 -12.81
C PHE A 18 -0.41 -5.97 -12.78
N HIS A 19 0.47 -6.04 -11.79
CA HIS A 19 1.33 -7.17 -11.50
C HIS A 19 0.97 -7.77 -10.15
N THR A 20 0.89 -9.10 -10.07
CA THR A 20 0.77 -9.80 -8.78
C THR A 20 2.05 -10.58 -8.49
N GLU A 21 2.51 -10.56 -7.25
CA GLU A 21 3.72 -11.28 -6.84
C GLU A 21 3.63 -12.79 -7.05
N ASN A 22 2.43 -13.37 -7.08
CA ASN A 22 2.21 -14.79 -7.31
C ASN A 22 2.27 -15.21 -8.79
N GLY A 23 2.42 -14.27 -9.74
CA GLY A 23 2.81 -14.58 -11.11
C GLY A 23 1.79 -14.26 -12.20
N ILE A 24 0.98 -13.21 -12.06
CA ILE A 24 0.10 -12.72 -13.14
C ILE A 24 0.46 -11.27 -13.47
N LEU A 25 0.65 -10.97 -14.74
CA LEU A 25 0.77 -9.62 -15.28
C LEU A 25 -0.48 -9.26 -16.08
N ASN A 26 -0.92 -8.02 -16.00
CA ASN A 26 -2.05 -7.44 -16.72
C ASN A 26 -3.40 -8.11 -16.39
N PHE A 27 -3.63 -8.38 -15.10
CA PHE A 27 -4.94 -8.81 -14.64
C PHE A 27 -5.94 -7.65 -14.60
N GLY A 28 -7.23 -7.97 -14.69
CA GLY A 28 -8.33 -7.03 -14.64
C GLY A 28 -9.06 -6.98 -13.30
N GLU A 29 -10.32 -6.59 -13.36
CA GLU A 29 -11.20 -6.47 -12.20
C GLU A 29 -11.66 -7.85 -11.66
N SER A 30 -12.39 -7.83 -10.55
CA SER A 30 -13.06 -9.04 -10.05
C SER A 30 -14.09 -9.52 -11.04
N PRO A 31 -14.19 -10.84 -11.28
CA PRO A 31 -15.30 -11.41 -12.05
C PRO A 31 -16.65 -11.15 -11.36
N ALA A 32 -17.74 -11.30 -12.13
CA ALA A 32 -19.08 -11.30 -11.57
C ALA A 32 -19.23 -12.44 -10.55
N SER A 33 -20.09 -12.24 -9.55
CA SER A 33 -20.36 -13.27 -8.53
C SER A 33 -20.87 -14.56 -9.18
N GLY A 34 -20.21 -15.67 -8.87
CA GLY A 34 -20.49 -17.00 -9.44
C GLY A 34 -19.75 -17.31 -10.74
N ALA A 35 -18.92 -16.36 -11.26
CA ALA A 35 -18.06 -16.54 -12.42
C ALA A 35 -16.58 -16.57 -12.05
N GLU A 36 -16.26 -16.78 -10.76
CA GLU A 36 -14.90 -16.82 -10.26
C GLU A 36 -14.17 -18.08 -10.76
N ASP A 37 -12.99 -17.85 -11.35
CA ASP A 37 -12.00 -18.89 -11.56
C ASP A 37 -10.99 -18.80 -10.41
N TRP A 38 -10.98 -19.79 -9.55
CA TRP A 38 -10.14 -19.82 -8.37
C TRP A 38 -8.69 -20.22 -8.65
N ASP A 39 -8.36 -20.61 -9.88
CA ASP A 39 -6.99 -20.73 -10.37
C ASP A 39 -6.42 -19.37 -10.78
N LEU A 40 -7.28 -18.35 -10.99
CA LEU A 40 -6.91 -16.99 -11.33
C LEU A 40 -7.09 -16.05 -10.13
N ILE A 41 -6.14 -16.06 -9.21
CA ILE A 41 -6.17 -15.22 -8.00
C ILE A 41 -4.97 -14.28 -7.93
N ASN A 42 -5.20 -13.08 -7.40
CA ASN A 42 -4.11 -12.16 -7.09
C ASN A 42 -3.42 -12.51 -5.74
N ALA A 43 -2.35 -11.79 -5.39
CA ALA A 43 -1.61 -11.97 -4.14
C ALA A 43 -2.49 -11.78 -2.88
N GLY A 44 -3.59 -11.01 -2.98
CA GLY A 44 -4.60 -10.84 -1.93
C GLY A 44 -5.63 -11.97 -1.86
N LYS A 45 -5.42 -13.07 -2.62
CA LYS A 45 -6.32 -14.25 -2.70
C LYS A 45 -7.74 -13.87 -3.16
N LYS A 46 -7.84 -12.93 -4.09
CA LYS A 46 -9.09 -12.54 -4.73
C LYS A 46 -9.07 -13.00 -6.17
N ALA A 47 -10.19 -13.56 -6.64
CA ALA A 47 -10.36 -13.90 -8.04
C ALA A 47 -10.25 -12.66 -8.92
N VAL A 48 -9.59 -12.79 -10.06
CA VAL A 48 -9.35 -11.72 -11.03
C VAL A 48 -9.72 -12.18 -12.44
N THR A 49 -10.06 -11.23 -13.31
CA THR A 49 -10.14 -11.46 -14.74
C THR A 49 -8.78 -11.19 -15.40
N LEU A 50 -8.63 -11.59 -16.66
CA LEU A 50 -7.45 -11.31 -17.44
C LEU A 50 -7.78 -10.28 -18.53
N LYS A 51 -6.92 -9.29 -18.70
CA LYS A 51 -6.97 -8.35 -19.82
C LYS A 51 -6.24 -8.97 -21.03
N PRO A 52 -6.53 -8.52 -22.28
CA PRO A 52 -5.76 -8.93 -23.45
C PRO A 52 -4.26 -8.67 -23.24
N GLY A 53 -3.42 -9.65 -23.55
CA GLY A 53 -1.98 -9.58 -23.30
C GLY A 53 -1.55 -9.93 -21.89
N ALA A 54 -2.46 -10.43 -21.05
CA ALA A 54 -2.08 -10.99 -19.76
C ALA A 54 -1.10 -12.15 -19.91
N SER A 55 -0.20 -12.30 -18.96
CA SER A 55 0.82 -13.36 -18.96
C SER A 55 1.01 -13.94 -17.57
N PHE A 56 1.42 -15.23 -17.56
CA PHE A 56 1.73 -15.96 -16.35
C PHE A 56 3.23 -16.26 -16.32
N PHE A 57 3.80 -16.24 -15.13
CA PHE A 57 5.21 -16.54 -14.92
C PHE A 57 5.42 -17.16 -13.54
N HIS A 58 6.57 -17.78 -13.38
CA HIS A 58 6.94 -18.38 -12.11
C HIS A 58 7.11 -17.31 -11.02
N HIS A 59 6.78 -17.66 -9.78
CA HIS A 59 6.91 -16.77 -8.62
C HIS A 59 8.31 -16.15 -8.48
N ALA A 60 9.36 -16.92 -8.77
CA ALA A 60 10.73 -16.40 -8.74
C ALA A 60 10.98 -15.32 -9.80
N ASP A 61 10.38 -15.46 -11.00
CA ASP A 61 10.48 -14.45 -12.06
C ASP A 61 9.75 -13.18 -11.67
N SER A 62 8.61 -13.30 -10.98
CA SER A 62 7.89 -12.18 -10.39
C SER A 62 8.81 -11.33 -9.51
N PHE A 63 9.51 -11.97 -8.57
CA PHE A 63 10.44 -11.25 -7.68
C PHE A 63 11.70 -10.77 -8.38
N ALA A 64 12.16 -11.45 -9.45
CA ALA A 64 13.24 -10.94 -10.30
C ALA A 64 12.84 -9.63 -10.99
N MET A 65 11.59 -9.52 -11.50
CA MET A 65 11.06 -8.27 -12.06
C MET A 65 10.98 -7.17 -10.99
N VAL A 66 10.51 -7.49 -9.79
CA VAL A 66 10.46 -6.54 -8.68
C VAL A 66 11.85 -6.01 -8.35
N ARG A 67 12.82 -6.90 -8.09
CA ARG A 67 14.20 -6.54 -7.74
C ARG A 67 14.93 -5.84 -8.87
N GLY A 68 14.55 -6.12 -10.12
CA GLY A 68 15.06 -5.47 -11.32
C GLY A 68 14.56 -4.03 -11.52
N GLY A 69 13.69 -3.51 -10.62
CA GLY A 69 13.18 -2.15 -10.71
C GLY A 69 12.11 -1.93 -11.77
N HIS A 70 11.44 -3.00 -12.21
CA HIS A 70 10.43 -2.92 -13.29
C HIS A 70 9.04 -2.49 -12.77
N LEU A 71 8.83 -2.35 -11.47
CA LEU A 71 7.59 -1.84 -10.90
C LEU A 71 7.69 -0.32 -10.66
N ASP A 72 6.77 0.44 -11.23
CA ASP A 72 6.69 1.89 -11.00
C ASP A 72 6.12 2.23 -9.62
N VAL A 73 5.13 1.44 -9.16
CA VAL A 73 4.48 1.65 -7.86
C VAL A 73 4.16 0.31 -7.20
N ALA A 74 4.58 0.13 -5.95
CA ALA A 74 4.05 -0.91 -5.07
C ALA A 74 3.00 -0.32 -4.13
N ILE A 75 1.87 -1.02 -3.95
CA ILE A 75 0.79 -0.61 -3.04
C ILE A 75 0.68 -1.64 -1.92
N LEU A 76 0.89 -1.19 -0.69
CA LEU A 76 0.97 -2.07 0.48
C LEU A 76 0.05 -1.59 1.61
N GLY A 77 -0.38 -2.53 2.45
CA GLY A 77 -0.97 -2.20 3.75
C GLY A 77 0.11 -1.90 4.78
N ALA A 78 -0.26 -1.24 5.88
CA ALA A 78 0.65 -0.97 6.98
C ALA A 78 0.00 -1.19 8.35
N TYR A 79 0.81 -1.63 9.32
CA TYR A 79 0.52 -1.50 10.73
C TYR A 79 0.96 -0.13 11.23
N GLU A 80 2.17 0.31 10.87
CA GLU A 80 2.73 1.62 11.19
C GLU A 80 3.54 2.16 10.01
N VAL A 81 3.54 3.49 9.87
CA VAL A 81 4.42 4.24 8.96
C VAL A 81 5.05 5.38 9.75
N ALA A 82 6.36 5.54 9.66
CA ALA A 82 7.07 6.65 10.26
C ALA A 82 7.23 7.84 9.30
N GLN A 83 7.38 9.05 9.86
CA GLN A 83 7.51 10.28 9.07
C GLN A 83 8.75 10.30 8.16
N ASN A 84 9.77 9.49 8.46
CA ASN A 84 10.96 9.31 7.61
C ASN A 84 10.76 8.27 6.49
N GLY A 85 9.56 7.67 6.38
CA GLY A 85 9.23 6.67 5.36
C GLY A 85 9.50 5.22 5.75
N ASP A 86 9.84 4.94 7.01
CA ASP A 86 9.95 3.56 7.49
C ASP A 86 8.56 2.90 7.48
N LEU A 87 8.53 1.63 7.11
CA LEU A 87 7.31 0.82 7.03
C LEU A 87 7.39 -0.39 7.94
N ALA A 88 6.34 -0.62 8.72
CA ALA A 88 6.13 -1.85 9.47
C ALA A 88 4.80 -2.49 9.07
N ASN A 89 4.85 -3.69 8.46
CA ASN A 89 3.62 -4.37 8.01
C ASN A 89 3.65 -5.90 8.10
N TRP A 90 4.71 -6.51 8.64
CA TRP A 90 4.84 -7.96 8.65
C TRP A 90 4.69 -8.62 10.03
N SER A 91 4.89 -7.87 11.11
CA SER A 91 4.78 -8.36 12.48
C SER A 91 4.14 -7.35 13.40
N THR A 92 3.27 -7.80 14.28
CA THR A 92 2.67 -7.00 15.36
C THR A 92 3.39 -7.19 16.70
N GLY A 93 4.60 -7.72 16.68
CA GLY A 93 5.41 -7.97 17.86
C GLY A 93 5.40 -9.42 18.36
N PRO A 94 5.89 -9.68 19.59
CA PRO A 94 6.19 -11.04 20.07
C PRO A 94 5.00 -11.99 20.16
N LYS A 95 3.78 -11.48 20.20
CA LYS A 95 2.54 -12.28 20.31
C LYS A 95 1.89 -12.57 18.95
N GLY A 96 2.39 -11.98 17.88
CA GLY A 96 1.88 -12.19 16.53
C GLY A 96 2.65 -13.27 15.78
N VAL A 97 1.96 -14.03 14.91
CA VAL A 97 2.64 -14.89 13.94
C VAL A 97 3.20 -14.00 12.84
N PRO A 98 4.53 -13.95 12.65
CA PRO A 98 5.09 -13.11 11.60
C PRO A 98 4.75 -13.69 10.23
N ALA A 99 4.35 -12.82 9.31
CA ALA A 99 4.08 -13.17 7.92
C ALA A 99 4.90 -12.24 7.02
N VAL A 100 6.18 -12.59 6.84
CA VAL A 100 7.12 -11.76 6.09
C VAL A 100 6.66 -11.56 4.64
N GLY A 101 6.26 -12.62 3.93
CA GLY A 101 5.81 -12.54 2.55
C GLY A 101 6.82 -11.82 1.64
N GLY A 102 6.33 -11.26 0.54
CA GLY A 102 7.13 -10.53 -0.44
C GLY A 102 7.29 -9.03 -0.18
N ALA A 103 6.74 -8.51 0.93
CA ALA A 103 6.70 -7.06 1.16
C ALA A 103 8.08 -6.40 1.19
N MET A 104 9.10 -7.08 1.74
CA MET A 104 10.47 -6.56 1.79
C MET A 104 11.08 -6.38 0.39
N ASP A 105 10.83 -7.31 -0.53
CA ASP A 105 11.28 -7.19 -1.92
C ASP A 105 10.53 -6.05 -2.64
N LEU A 106 9.21 -5.96 -2.44
CA LEU A 106 8.38 -4.93 -3.05
C LEU A 106 8.84 -3.51 -2.67
N VAL A 107 9.14 -3.27 -1.39
CA VAL A 107 9.56 -1.93 -0.94
C VAL A 107 10.97 -1.55 -1.38
N HIS A 108 11.82 -2.52 -1.71
CA HIS A 108 13.17 -2.27 -2.22
C HIS A 108 13.22 -2.17 -3.74
N GLY A 109 12.37 -2.92 -4.44
CA GLY A 109 12.41 -3.01 -5.90
C GLY A 109 11.51 -2.01 -6.62
N ALA A 110 10.43 -1.54 -6.02
CA ALA A 110 9.54 -0.58 -6.66
C ALA A 110 10.12 0.84 -6.63
N LYS A 111 9.91 1.60 -7.71
CA LYS A 111 10.36 3.00 -7.80
C LYS A 111 9.65 3.91 -6.80
N ARG A 112 8.40 3.60 -6.45
CA ARG A 112 7.60 4.31 -5.45
C ARG A 112 6.81 3.31 -4.62
N VAL A 113 6.65 3.60 -3.35
CA VAL A 113 5.83 2.81 -2.43
C VAL A 113 4.69 3.65 -1.91
N ALA A 114 3.47 3.23 -2.21
CA ALA A 114 2.26 3.81 -1.67
C ALA A 114 1.67 2.89 -0.59
N VAL A 115 1.22 3.48 0.51
CA VAL A 115 0.55 2.75 1.59
C VAL A 115 -0.92 3.09 1.59
N ILE A 116 -1.79 2.07 1.69
CA ILE A 116 -3.22 2.25 1.95
C ILE A 116 -3.55 1.60 3.29
N THR A 117 -4.02 2.38 4.25
CA THR A 117 -4.30 1.89 5.61
C THR A 117 -5.37 2.71 6.32
N GLY A 118 -5.90 2.22 7.44
CA GLY A 118 -6.65 3.08 8.36
C GLY A 118 -5.72 4.12 8.98
N HIS A 119 -6.22 5.30 9.32
CA HIS A 119 -5.41 6.35 9.96
C HIS A 119 -5.03 5.98 11.40
N VAL A 120 -5.95 5.30 12.07
CA VAL A 120 -5.77 4.78 13.43
C VAL A 120 -6.02 3.27 13.49
N THR A 121 -5.57 2.65 14.55
CA THR A 121 -5.88 1.27 14.90
C THR A 121 -7.35 1.13 15.37
N ARG A 122 -7.83 -0.09 15.57
CA ARG A 122 -9.19 -0.33 16.08
C ARG A 122 -9.44 0.26 17.47
N ASP A 123 -8.40 0.37 18.27
CA ASP A 123 -8.39 0.97 19.60
C ASP A 123 -8.02 2.48 19.60
N GLY A 124 -8.03 3.12 18.43
CA GLY A 124 -7.88 4.57 18.26
C GLY A 124 -6.45 5.10 18.29
N ARG A 125 -5.42 4.25 18.38
CA ARG A 125 -4.03 4.71 18.36
C ARG A 125 -3.59 5.11 16.95
N PRO A 126 -2.79 6.19 16.78
CA PRO A 126 -2.22 6.56 15.51
C PRO A 126 -1.39 5.44 14.87
N LYS A 127 -1.48 5.31 13.54
CA LYS A 127 -0.63 4.43 12.74
C LYS A 127 0.48 5.19 12.01
N LEU A 128 0.34 6.51 11.92
CA LEU A 128 1.33 7.42 11.36
C LEU A 128 2.09 8.04 12.53
N LEU A 129 3.38 7.75 12.64
CA LEU A 129 4.19 7.99 13.82
C LEU A 129 5.47 8.79 13.48
N GLU A 130 6.12 9.36 14.50
CA GLU A 130 7.47 9.88 14.32
C GLU A 130 8.47 8.77 14.00
N ARG A 131 8.31 7.62 14.68
CA ARG A 131 9.12 6.40 14.49
C ARG A 131 8.24 5.18 14.65
N CYS A 132 8.47 4.16 13.83
CA CYS A 132 7.80 2.87 14.01
C CYS A 132 8.25 2.21 15.32
N THR A 133 7.32 1.57 15.99
CA THR A 133 7.55 0.77 17.20
C THR A 133 7.59 -0.72 16.92
N LEU A 134 7.02 -1.14 15.79
CA LEU A 134 6.99 -2.51 15.31
C LEU A 134 8.21 -2.82 14.41
N PRO A 135 8.55 -4.11 14.22
CA PRO A 135 9.64 -4.53 13.34
C PRO A 135 9.44 -4.01 11.91
N LEU A 136 10.49 -3.40 11.36
CA LEU A 136 10.44 -2.77 10.05
C LEU A 136 10.40 -3.79 8.91
N THR A 137 9.63 -3.47 7.87
CA THR A 137 9.62 -4.12 6.56
C THR A 137 10.63 -3.45 5.63
N GLY A 138 10.72 -2.13 5.69
CA GLY A 138 11.64 -1.32 4.90
C GLY A 138 11.92 0.02 5.58
N VAL A 139 13.09 0.57 5.28
CA VAL A 139 13.60 1.84 5.83
C VAL A 139 13.48 2.91 4.76
N GLY A 140 12.86 4.06 5.09
CA GLY A 140 12.78 5.22 4.21
C GLY A 140 12.11 4.96 2.85
N CYS A 141 11.27 3.94 2.73
CA CYS A 141 10.76 3.45 1.45
C CYS A 141 9.40 4.05 1.06
N VAL A 142 8.58 4.46 2.03
CA VAL A 142 7.23 4.98 1.75
C VAL A 142 7.29 6.40 1.19
N THR A 143 6.62 6.62 0.07
CA THR A 143 6.56 7.93 -0.59
C THR A 143 5.20 8.62 -0.42
N ARG A 144 4.10 7.84 -0.33
CA ARG A 144 2.74 8.38 -0.17
C ARG A 144 1.86 7.43 0.64
N ILE A 145 0.99 8.02 1.45
CA ILE A 145 0.07 7.31 2.34
C ILE A 145 -1.36 7.78 2.05
N TYR A 146 -2.23 6.82 1.78
CA TYR A 146 -3.67 7.01 1.68
C TYR A 146 -4.32 6.41 2.91
N THR A 147 -5.04 7.23 3.64
CA THR A 147 -5.81 6.77 4.80
C THR A 147 -7.29 7.02 4.62
N SER A 148 -8.11 6.55 5.56
CA SER A 148 -9.53 6.90 5.62
C SER A 148 -9.80 8.38 5.88
N LEU A 149 -8.79 9.17 6.28
CA LEU A 149 -8.95 10.57 6.69
C LEU A 149 -8.20 11.55 5.80
N ALA A 150 -7.09 11.14 5.18
CA ALA A 150 -6.18 12.05 4.49
C ALA A 150 -5.30 11.33 3.46
N VAL A 151 -4.77 12.11 2.51
CA VAL A 151 -3.64 11.75 1.64
C VAL A 151 -2.42 12.52 2.12
N ILE A 152 -1.32 11.83 2.37
CA ILE A 152 -0.11 12.35 2.99
C ILE A 152 1.09 11.90 2.19
N ASP A 153 1.95 12.82 1.77
CA ASP A 153 3.26 12.50 1.22
C ASP A 153 4.31 12.37 2.34
N VAL A 154 5.28 11.54 2.11
CA VAL A 154 6.51 11.48 2.91
C VAL A 154 7.61 12.19 2.13
N ALA A 155 8.08 13.33 2.64
CA ALA A 155 9.12 14.12 2.02
C ALA A 155 10.03 14.75 3.08
N ASP A 156 11.34 14.69 2.85
CA ASP A 156 12.36 15.26 3.74
C ASP A 156 12.20 14.84 5.21
N GLY A 157 11.86 13.57 5.43
CA GLY A 157 11.68 13.01 6.76
C GLY A 157 10.43 13.53 7.50
N ARG A 158 9.40 13.99 6.78
CA ARG A 158 8.19 14.60 7.34
C ARG A 158 6.94 14.13 6.61
N PHE A 159 5.81 14.17 7.32
CA PHE A 159 4.48 14.02 6.72
C PHE A 159 3.99 15.35 6.16
N VAL A 160 3.70 15.38 4.86
CA VAL A 160 3.18 16.56 4.15
C VAL A 160 1.73 16.29 3.76
N LEU A 161 0.80 17.01 4.35
CA LEU A 161 -0.63 16.87 4.05
C LEU A 161 -0.91 17.33 2.62
N ARG A 162 -1.61 16.50 1.84
CA ARG A 162 -2.05 16.80 0.48
C ARG A 162 -3.55 17.01 0.39
N GLU A 163 -4.29 16.09 0.98
CA GLU A 163 -5.74 16.09 0.98
C GLU A 163 -6.26 15.60 2.33
N LYS A 164 -7.42 16.05 2.74
CA LYS A 164 -8.15 15.55 3.92
C LYS A 164 -9.64 15.47 3.62
N LEU A 165 -10.37 14.72 4.44
CA LEU A 165 -11.83 14.75 4.37
C LEU A 165 -12.33 16.20 4.58
N PRO A 166 -13.24 16.72 3.73
CA PRO A 166 -13.71 18.09 3.82
C PRO A 166 -14.28 18.48 5.20
N ALA A 167 -14.99 17.56 5.84
CA ALA A 167 -15.61 17.79 7.15
C ALA A 167 -14.62 17.71 8.33
N LEU A 168 -13.38 17.25 8.13
CA LEU A 168 -12.40 17.10 9.20
C LEU A 168 -11.55 18.36 9.33
N SER A 169 -11.42 18.91 10.54
CA SER A 169 -10.49 20.02 10.79
C SER A 169 -9.04 19.54 10.81
N ILE A 170 -8.09 20.44 10.56
CA ILE A 170 -6.65 20.15 10.63
C ILE A 170 -6.27 19.73 12.06
N ASP A 171 -6.79 20.42 13.06
CA ASP A 171 -6.51 20.09 14.47
C ASP A 171 -7.01 18.72 14.85
N ALA A 172 -8.20 18.33 14.38
CA ALA A 172 -8.75 16.98 14.61
C ALA A 172 -7.93 15.89 13.90
N LEU A 173 -7.43 16.16 12.67
CA LEU A 173 -6.54 15.23 11.98
C LEU A 173 -5.19 15.12 12.71
N GLN A 174 -4.62 16.26 13.15
CA GLN A 174 -3.35 16.27 13.90
C GLN A 174 -3.48 15.51 15.23
N ALA A 175 -4.61 15.62 15.92
CA ALA A 175 -4.85 14.93 17.20
C ALA A 175 -4.80 13.39 17.08
N VAL A 176 -5.08 12.85 15.90
CA VAL A 176 -5.03 11.41 15.62
C VAL A 176 -3.81 10.98 14.80
N THR A 177 -2.87 11.90 14.56
CA THR A 177 -1.60 11.65 13.87
C THR A 177 -0.44 11.74 14.85
N GLY A 178 0.33 10.68 14.96
CA GLY A 178 1.41 10.55 15.95
C GLY A 178 2.72 11.29 15.57
N ALA A 179 2.71 12.07 14.48
CA ALA A 179 3.80 12.96 14.08
C ALA A 179 3.23 14.27 13.57
N ARG A 180 4.06 15.32 13.55
CA ARG A 180 3.62 16.64 13.08
C ARG A 180 3.36 16.63 11.58
N LEU A 181 2.19 17.11 11.17
CA LEU A 181 1.83 17.34 9.77
C LEU A 181 2.35 18.70 9.29
N LEU A 182 3.02 18.70 8.13
CA LEU A 182 3.29 19.92 7.38
C LEU A 182 2.11 20.21 6.45
N ILE A 183 1.67 21.45 6.46
CA ILE A 183 0.56 21.93 5.64
C ILE A 183 1.12 23.00 4.70
N PRO A 184 1.41 22.63 3.43
CA PRO A 184 2.13 23.53 2.51
C PRO A 184 1.28 24.67 1.92
N GLY A 185 0.01 24.80 2.29
CA GLY A 185 -0.92 25.81 1.78
C GLY A 185 -2.37 25.47 2.07
N PRO A 186 -3.34 26.16 1.45
CA PRO A 186 -4.76 25.80 1.60
C PRO A 186 -5.01 24.36 1.13
N VAL A 187 -5.62 23.54 1.98
CA VAL A 187 -5.97 22.14 1.74
C VAL A 187 -7.48 21.94 1.82
#